data_65ab45d2e3ba5d3878be947ebaaebb5d
#
_entry.id   65ab45d2e3ba5d3878be947ebaaebb5d
#
_cell.length_a   1.000
_cell.length_b   1.000
_cell.length_c   1.000
_cell.angle_alpha   90.00
_cell.angle_beta   90.00
_cell.angle_gamma   90.00
#
_symmetry.space_group_name_H-M   'P 1'
#
loop_
_entity.id
_entity.type
_entity.pdbx_description
1 polymer ?
#
loop_
_entity_poly.entity_id
_entity_poly.type
_entity_poly.pdbx_seq_one_letter_code
_entity_poly.pdbx_strand_id
1 'polypeptide(L)'
;EKGIEMGVANSILIKVNQIGTLTETLNTISLAHKAGYTAVTSHRSGETEDTFIADLAVATNCGQIKTGSASRTDRIAKYNQLIRIEQNLGSAAKYLGLSAFNGQSSENLCSCGCGCGSCNCN
;
A
#
# COMPACT_ATOMS: atom_id res chain seq x y z
N GLU A 1 -17.42 -1.39 7.45
CA GLU A 1 -18.07 -2.10 8.56
C GLU A 1 -18.62 -3.44 8.09
N LYS A 2 -19.63 -3.48 7.23
CA LYS A 2 -20.30 -4.71 6.78
C LYS A 2 -19.35 -5.82 6.31
N GLY A 3 -18.29 -5.50 5.58
CA GLY A 3 -17.28 -6.48 5.14
C GLY A 3 -16.48 -7.09 6.29
N ILE A 4 -16.20 -6.30 7.32
CA ILE A 4 -15.50 -6.75 8.53
C ILE A 4 -16.40 -7.70 9.31
N GLU A 5 -17.67 -7.33 9.51
CA GLU A 5 -18.69 -8.15 10.19
C GLU A 5 -18.90 -9.50 9.50
N MET A 6 -18.86 -9.51 8.18
CA MET A 6 -19.02 -10.73 7.37
C MET A 6 -17.73 -11.54 7.22
N GLY A 7 -16.58 -11.03 7.70
CA GLY A 7 -15.28 -11.68 7.58
C GLY A 7 -14.80 -11.86 6.13
N VAL A 8 -15.19 -10.95 5.22
CA VAL A 8 -14.81 -11.01 3.81
C VAL A 8 -13.56 -10.18 3.54
N ALA A 9 -12.63 -10.73 2.74
CA ALA A 9 -11.35 -10.12 2.38
C ALA A 9 -10.41 -9.90 3.59
N ASN A 10 -9.25 -9.30 3.34
CA ASN A 10 -8.25 -8.97 4.36
C ASN A 10 -7.59 -7.61 4.11
N SER A 11 -8.03 -6.90 3.07
CA SER A 11 -7.51 -5.60 2.67
C SER A 11 -8.62 -4.72 2.11
N ILE A 12 -8.46 -3.40 2.23
CA ILE A 12 -9.39 -2.41 1.70
C ILE A 12 -8.70 -1.47 0.72
N LEU A 13 -9.35 -1.16 -0.39
CA LEU A 13 -8.88 -0.17 -1.36
C LEU A 13 -9.44 1.22 -0.99
N ILE A 14 -8.54 2.14 -0.69
CA ILE A 14 -8.87 3.52 -0.30
C ILE A 14 -8.74 4.45 -1.50
N LYS A 15 -9.83 5.11 -1.83
CA LYS A 15 -9.89 6.18 -2.85
C LYS A 15 -10.41 7.44 -2.20
N VAL A 16 -9.53 8.39 -1.89
CA VAL A 16 -9.82 9.59 -1.08
C VAL A 16 -11.05 10.36 -1.56
N ASN A 17 -11.13 10.58 -2.86
CA ASN A 17 -12.22 11.36 -3.45
C ASN A 17 -13.54 10.59 -3.66
N GLN A 18 -13.63 9.33 -3.26
CA GLN A 18 -14.87 8.55 -3.34
C GLN A 18 -15.76 8.80 -2.13
N ILE A 19 -15.16 8.96 -0.95
CA ILE A 19 -15.87 9.27 0.30
C ILE A 19 -16.17 10.76 0.36
N GLY A 20 -15.22 11.62 -0.01
CA GLY A 20 -15.38 13.06 -0.19
C GLY A 20 -14.58 13.93 0.79
N THR A 21 -14.28 13.44 2.00
CA THR A 21 -13.47 14.18 2.98
C THR A 21 -12.25 13.39 3.45
N LEU A 22 -11.21 14.12 3.85
CA LEU A 22 -10.01 13.53 4.43
C LEU A 22 -10.32 12.86 5.78
N THR A 23 -11.14 13.49 6.60
CA THR A 23 -11.53 12.96 7.91
C THR A 23 -12.19 11.57 7.79
N GLU A 24 -13.15 11.42 6.89
CA GLU A 24 -13.81 10.14 6.64
C GLU A 24 -12.84 9.09 6.09
N THR A 25 -11.90 9.51 5.25
CA THR A 25 -10.84 8.64 4.73
C THR A 25 -9.96 8.12 5.86
N LEU A 26 -9.47 9.01 6.74
CA LEU A 26 -8.64 8.65 7.90
C LEU A 26 -9.39 7.71 8.87
N ASN A 27 -10.66 8.00 9.13
CA ASN A 27 -11.50 7.14 9.96
C ASN A 27 -11.66 5.74 9.36
N THR A 28 -11.84 5.66 8.04
CA THR A 28 -11.97 4.37 7.33
C THR A 28 -10.68 3.56 7.39
N ILE A 29 -9.52 4.20 7.20
CA ILE A 29 -8.21 3.55 7.33
C ILE A 29 -7.99 3.05 8.77
N SER A 30 -8.29 3.89 9.76
CA SER A 30 -8.19 3.54 11.18
C SER A 30 -9.08 2.34 11.54
N LEU A 31 -10.32 2.32 11.04
CA LEU A 31 -11.25 1.21 11.25
C LEU A 31 -10.70 -0.10 10.63
N ALA A 32 -10.19 -0.03 9.40
CA ALA A 32 -9.60 -1.17 8.72
C ALA A 32 -8.41 -1.75 9.52
N HIS A 33 -7.48 -0.89 9.93
CA HIS A 33 -6.31 -1.30 10.72
C HIS A 33 -6.70 -1.93 12.06
N LYS A 34 -7.68 -1.36 12.76
CA LYS A 34 -8.20 -1.92 14.04
C LYS A 34 -8.83 -3.31 13.84
N ALA A 35 -9.37 -3.58 12.67
CA ALA A 35 -9.94 -4.88 12.32
C ALA A 35 -8.90 -5.87 11.75
N GLY A 36 -7.61 -5.51 11.72
CA GLY A 36 -6.55 -6.35 11.17
C GLY A 36 -6.48 -6.37 9.63
N TYR A 37 -7.20 -5.47 8.96
CA TYR A 37 -7.12 -5.32 7.50
C TYR A 37 -5.94 -4.45 7.12
N THR A 38 -5.30 -4.76 5.99
CA THR A 38 -4.39 -3.83 5.33
C THR A 38 -5.18 -2.79 4.52
N ALA A 39 -4.54 -1.66 4.23
CA ALA A 39 -5.13 -0.62 3.39
C ALA A 39 -4.24 -0.36 2.18
N VAL A 40 -4.85 -0.21 1.00
CA VAL A 40 -4.16 0.15 -0.24
C VAL A 40 -4.65 1.52 -0.67
N THR A 41 -3.82 2.55 -0.56
CA THR A 41 -4.16 3.88 -1.07
C THR A 41 -4.10 3.88 -2.60
N SER A 42 -5.15 4.33 -3.25
CA SER A 42 -5.29 4.18 -4.71
C SER A 42 -5.59 5.50 -5.40
N HIS A 43 -4.99 5.66 -6.59
CA HIS A 43 -5.36 6.64 -7.58
C HIS A 43 -6.72 6.33 -8.23
N ARG A 44 -7.21 7.27 -9.05
CA ARG A 44 -8.37 7.12 -9.94
C ARG A 44 -7.94 7.18 -11.41
N SER A 45 -8.83 6.83 -12.33
CA SER A 45 -8.58 6.92 -13.78
C SER A 45 -8.39 8.37 -14.25
N GLY A 46 -9.16 9.31 -13.71
CA GLY A 46 -9.06 10.74 -13.98
C GLY A 46 -8.13 11.46 -13.01
N GLU A 47 -6.86 11.06 -12.96
CA GLU A 47 -5.84 11.66 -12.09
C GLU A 47 -5.26 12.95 -12.66
N THR A 48 -4.70 13.74 -11.73
CA THR A 48 -3.82 14.89 -11.98
C THR A 48 -2.42 14.60 -11.47
N GLU A 49 -1.50 15.55 -11.60
CA GLU A 49 -0.14 15.45 -11.04
C GLU A 49 -0.08 15.73 -9.52
N ASP A 50 -1.23 15.87 -8.86
CA ASP A 50 -1.31 15.98 -7.40
C ASP A 50 -0.70 14.75 -6.72
N THR A 51 0.11 14.98 -5.69
CA THR A 51 0.90 13.94 -5.01
C THR A 51 0.34 13.52 -3.65
N PHE A 52 -0.78 14.10 -3.23
CA PHE A 52 -1.34 13.95 -1.89
C PHE A 52 -1.50 12.49 -1.45
N ILE A 53 -1.90 11.60 -2.35
CA ILE A 53 -2.09 10.18 -2.00
C ILE A 53 -0.79 9.47 -1.61
N ALA A 54 0.36 9.93 -2.09
CA ALA A 54 1.66 9.40 -1.69
C ALA A 54 1.98 9.80 -0.23
N ASP A 55 1.79 11.08 0.11
CA ASP A 55 1.94 11.57 1.49
C ASP A 55 0.96 10.87 2.43
N LEU A 56 -0.30 10.71 2.03
CA LEU A 56 -1.32 10.02 2.81
C LEU A 56 -0.95 8.57 3.08
N ALA A 57 -0.49 7.83 2.07
CA ALA A 57 -0.12 6.42 2.22
C ALA A 57 1.00 6.23 3.24
N VAL A 58 2.01 7.09 3.23
CA VAL A 58 3.11 7.05 4.19
C VAL A 58 2.64 7.52 5.57
N ALA A 59 1.95 8.64 5.66
CA ALA A 59 1.50 9.23 6.94
C ALA A 59 0.55 8.30 7.71
N THR A 60 -0.28 7.52 7.02
CA THR A 60 -1.21 6.57 7.64
C THR A 60 -0.66 5.16 7.77
N ASN A 61 0.60 4.95 7.36
CA ASN A 61 1.24 3.63 7.36
C ASN A 61 0.42 2.55 6.65
N CYS A 62 -0.19 2.90 5.53
CA CYS A 62 -0.96 1.93 4.72
C CYS A 62 -0.11 0.76 4.22
N GLY A 63 1.21 0.96 4.06
CA GLY A 63 2.15 -0.04 3.58
C GLY A 63 2.04 -0.34 2.09
N GLN A 64 0.96 0.08 1.44
CA GLN A 64 0.68 -0.22 0.04
C GLN A 64 0.05 0.99 -0.67
N ILE A 65 0.49 1.24 -1.91
CA ILE A 65 -0.08 2.25 -2.78
C ILE A 65 -0.27 1.71 -4.20
N LYS A 66 -1.36 2.09 -4.83
CA LYS A 66 -1.66 1.78 -6.22
C LYS A 66 -1.74 3.09 -7.01
N THR A 67 -0.73 3.38 -7.82
CA THR A 67 -0.63 4.65 -8.58
C THR A 67 -0.65 4.47 -10.09
N GLY A 68 -0.76 3.24 -10.57
CA GLY A 68 -0.71 2.90 -12.00
C GLY A 68 0.71 2.73 -12.53
N SER A 69 0.84 2.57 -13.83
CA SER A 69 2.14 2.40 -14.50
C SER A 69 2.95 3.71 -14.49
N ALA A 70 4.27 3.59 -14.43
CA ALA A 70 5.23 4.70 -14.49
C ALA A 70 5.44 5.22 -15.93
N SER A 71 4.36 5.44 -16.68
CA SER A 71 4.38 5.89 -18.07
C SER A 71 3.69 7.23 -18.32
N ARG A 72 2.88 7.72 -17.40
CA ARG A 72 2.20 9.02 -17.45
C ARG A 72 2.69 9.91 -16.33
N THR A 73 2.78 11.23 -16.58
CA THR A 73 3.28 12.20 -15.59
C THR A 73 2.44 12.26 -14.34
N ASP A 74 1.13 12.14 -14.43
CA ASP A 74 0.19 12.07 -13.31
C ASP A 74 0.44 10.85 -12.39
N ARG A 75 1.01 9.77 -12.93
CA ARG A 75 1.42 8.57 -12.18
C ARG A 75 2.83 8.73 -11.61
N ILE A 76 3.76 9.18 -12.45
CA ILE A 76 5.16 9.38 -12.08
C ILE A 76 5.30 10.41 -10.95
N ALA A 77 4.46 11.44 -10.93
CA ALA A 77 4.44 12.43 -9.85
C ALA A 77 4.33 11.80 -8.46
N LYS A 78 3.49 10.75 -8.28
CA LYS A 78 3.33 10.03 -7.01
C LYS A 78 4.59 9.22 -6.66
N TYR A 79 5.20 8.55 -7.63
CA TYR A 79 6.46 7.83 -7.41
C TYR A 79 7.59 8.78 -7.02
N ASN A 80 7.72 9.92 -7.70
CA ASN A 80 8.70 10.94 -7.36
C ASN A 80 8.48 11.51 -5.95
N GLN A 81 7.22 11.66 -5.53
CA GLN A 81 6.90 12.10 -4.18
C GLN A 81 7.31 11.07 -3.13
N LEU A 82 7.09 9.77 -3.37
CA LEU A 82 7.58 8.72 -2.47
C LEU A 82 9.10 8.76 -2.32
N ILE A 83 9.85 8.99 -3.40
CA ILE A 83 11.31 9.15 -3.36
C ILE A 83 11.71 10.36 -2.50
N ARG A 84 11.01 11.50 -2.63
CA ARG A 84 11.28 12.68 -1.80
C ARG A 84 10.98 12.42 -0.32
N ILE A 85 9.89 11.72 -0.03
CA ILE A 85 9.54 11.33 1.36
C ILE A 85 10.63 10.42 1.94
N GLU A 86 11.09 9.42 1.19
CA GLU A 86 12.20 8.53 1.59
C GLU A 86 13.47 9.33 1.90
N GLN A 87 13.84 10.28 1.04
CA GLN A 87 14.99 11.17 1.26
C GLN A 87 14.84 12.01 2.54
N ASN A 88 13.64 12.53 2.79
CA ASN A 88 13.35 13.32 3.99
C ASN A 88 13.38 12.48 5.28
N LEU A 89 12.91 11.25 5.23
CA LEU A 89 12.93 10.33 6.35
C LEU A 89 14.33 9.77 6.64
N GLY A 90 15.21 9.69 5.63
CA GLY A 90 16.56 9.15 5.76
C GLY A 90 16.56 7.76 6.40
N SER A 91 17.28 7.59 7.51
CA SER A 91 17.39 6.32 8.22
C SER A 91 16.09 5.84 8.88
N ALA A 92 15.08 6.70 9.01
CA ALA A 92 13.76 6.34 9.52
C ALA A 92 12.86 5.69 8.44
N ALA A 93 13.23 5.80 7.17
CA ALA A 93 12.51 5.17 6.08
C ALA A 93 12.55 3.63 6.20
N LYS A 94 11.39 2.99 6.05
CA LYS A 94 11.27 1.53 6.08
C LYS A 94 10.46 1.04 4.89
N TYR A 95 10.95 -0.01 4.25
CA TYR A 95 10.23 -0.74 3.21
C TYR A 95 9.97 -2.17 3.67
N LEU A 96 8.70 -2.51 3.87
CA LEU A 96 8.29 -3.79 4.47
C LEU A 96 8.35 -4.96 3.47
N GLY A 97 8.44 -4.68 2.18
CA GLY A 97 8.40 -5.72 1.15
C GLY A 97 7.16 -6.60 1.28
N LEU A 98 7.33 -7.91 1.25
CA LEU A 98 6.24 -8.88 1.35
C LEU A 98 5.53 -8.90 2.70
N SER A 99 6.17 -8.46 3.77
CA SER A 99 5.53 -8.36 5.10
C SER A 99 4.46 -7.28 5.20
N ALA A 100 4.31 -6.43 4.15
CA ALA A 100 3.17 -5.51 4.03
C ALA A 100 1.84 -6.22 3.72
N PHE A 101 1.86 -7.50 3.36
CA PHE A 101 0.66 -8.27 3.01
C PHE A 101 0.27 -9.20 4.16
N ASN A 102 -0.99 -9.16 4.58
CA ASN A 102 -1.52 -10.11 5.55
C ASN A 102 -1.52 -11.54 4.98
N GLY A 103 -1.01 -12.50 5.75
CA GLY A 103 -1.04 -13.93 5.40
C GLY A 103 0.13 -14.41 4.53
N GLN A 104 1.11 -13.56 4.24
CA GLN A 104 2.38 -13.97 3.65
C GLN A 104 3.38 -14.27 4.77
N SER A 105 3.43 -15.50 5.24
CA SER A 105 4.59 -15.97 6.00
C SER A 105 5.75 -16.21 5.02
N SER A 106 6.97 -15.90 5.44
CA SER A 106 8.19 -16.07 4.66
C SER A 106 8.43 -17.53 4.19
N GLU A 107 7.69 -18.48 4.70
CA GLU A 107 7.79 -19.91 4.38
C GLU A 107 7.18 -20.27 3.01
N ASN A 108 6.34 -19.44 2.41
CA ASN A 108 5.67 -19.73 1.14
C ASN A 108 6.41 -19.25 -0.12
N LEU A 109 7.59 -18.68 0.01
CA LEU A 109 8.34 -18.15 -1.14
C LEU A 109 9.25 -19.17 -1.83
N CYS A 110 9.38 -20.38 -1.32
CA CYS A 110 10.20 -21.45 -1.92
C CYS A 110 9.42 -22.43 -2.81
N SER A 111 8.26 -22.03 -3.34
CA SER A 111 7.50 -22.86 -4.30
C SER A 111 7.65 -22.39 -5.75
N CYS A 112 8.84 -21.96 -6.15
CA CYS A 112 9.19 -21.90 -7.56
C CYS A 112 9.68 -23.30 -7.96
N GLY A 113 8.87 -24.04 -8.72
CA GLY A 113 9.24 -25.32 -9.33
C GLY A 113 10.31 -25.19 -10.42
N CYS A 114 11.46 -24.64 -10.08
CA CYS A 114 12.69 -24.67 -10.87
C CYS A 114 13.57 -25.76 -10.26
N GLY A 115 13.69 -26.90 -10.93
CA GLY A 115 14.58 -28.01 -10.58
C GLY A 115 16.07 -27.62 -10.68
N CYS A 116 16.52 -26.72 -9.83
CA CYS A 116 17.93 -26.40 -9.65
C CYS A 116 18.32 -26.85 -8.24
N GLY A 117 19.07 -27.94 -8.18
CA GLY A 117 19.70 -28.39 -6.95
C GLY A 117 20.59 -27.32 -6.34
N SER A 118 20.48 -27.15 -5.02
CA SER A 118 21.33 -26.28 -4.19
C SER A 118 20.89 -24.81 -4.11
N CYS A 119 19.86 -24.54 -3.30
CA CYS A 119 19.74 -23.24 -2.66
C CYS A 119 20.16 -23.39 -1.19
N ASN A 120 21.36 -22.94 -0.86
CA ASN A 120 21.78 -22.73 0.52
C ASN A 120 21.20 -21.37 0.97
N CYS A 121 20.20 -21.39 1.82
CA CYS A 121 19.71 -20.21 2.53
C CYS A 121 20.44 -20.14 3.88
N ASN A 122 21.39 -19.21 4.00
CA ASN A 122 21.88 -18.70 5.28
C ASN A 122 21.18 -17.40 5.59
#